data_e9f69da8dd2eae813d6c4bd4a8417f1f
#
_entry.id   e9f69da8dd2eae813d6c4bd4a8417f1f
#
_cell.length_a   1.000
_cell.length_b   1.000
_cell.length_c   1.000
_cell.angle_alpha   90.00
_cell.angle_beta   90.00
_cell.angle_gamma   90.00
#
_symmetry.space_group_name_H-M   'P 1'
#
loop_
_entity.id
_entity.type
_entity.pdbx_description
1 polymer ?
#
loop_
_entity_poly.entity_id
_entity_poly.type
_entity_poly.pdbx_seq_one_letter_code
_entity_poly.pdbx_strand_id
1 'polypeptide(L)'
;MIIVELIKMLRRPRTWLIMGMLIALPTLVAVLLAVTDLGPRPGTGPPFLSAVLSDGTLFPLAALGVVLPLLLPIAVAALGGDAIAGESQTGTLRYLLVRPVGRTHLLLAKLATVVAFVLLAVLVVAAVSYAEGRLLLGKAPATGTVSLSGSTLTEPELAWRTALALGYVIISMLGVAAVALFFSTLTRSSIGATLGTLGLLIASTVLLGLDAANALHPFLPTRYWLAFVDLFRDPILWRDVLRGLVVQFGYLTVFTLAAWANFGTKDIDD
;
A
#
# COMPACT_ATOMS: atom_id res chain seq x y z
N MET A 1 -20.64 2.11 14.53
CA MET A 1 -19.52 3.04 14.52
C MET A 1 -18.65 2.88 13.28
N ILE A 2 -18.17 1.66 12.97
CA ILE A 2 -17.35 1.40 11.75
C ILE A 2 -18.03 1.90 10.47
N ILE A 3 -19.32 1.59 10.25
CA ILE A 3 -20.07 2.02 9.06
C ILE A 3 -20.08 3.55 8.92
N VAL A 4 -20.25 4.28 10.02
CA VAL A 4 -20.25 5.75 10.00
C VAL A 4 -18.87 6.29 9.60
N GLU A 5 -17.79 5.70 10.10
CA GLU A 5 -16.42 6.09 9.73
C GLU A 5 -16.12 5.77 8.27
N LEU A 6 -16.58 4.63 7.75
CA LEU A 6 -16.46 4.27 6.33
C LEU A 6 -17.20 5.26 5.42
N ILE A 7 -18.44 5.59 5.77
CA ILE A 7 -19.23 6.58 5.02
C ILE A 7 -18.53 7.96 5.06
N LYS A 8 -18.01 8.36 6.22
CA LYS A 8 -17.27 9.61 6.40
C LYS A 8 -16.00 9.63 5.51
N MET A 9 -15.25 8.53 5.45
CA MET A 9 -14.09 8.38 4.56
C MET A 9 -14.49 8.54 3.09
N LEU A 10 -15.52 7.83 2.65
CA LEU A 10 -15.98 7.87 1.25
C LEU A 10 -16.57 9.23 0.83
N ARG A 11 -17.16 9.99 1.77
CA ARG A 11 -17.71 11.32 1.50
C ARG A 11 -16.68 12.44 1.53
N ARG A 12 -15.46 12.21 2.02
CA ARG A 12 -14.41 13.23 2.05
C ARG A 12 -13.80 13.42 0.66
N PRO A 13 -13.77 14.65 0.11
CA PRO A 13 -13.17 14.91 -1.21
C PRO A 13 -11.67 14.57 -1.25
N ARG A 14 -10.98 14.69 -0.11
CA ARG A 14 -9.57 14.32 0.03
C ARG A 14 -9.32 12.84 -0.30
N THR A 15 -10.23 11.93 0.06
CA THR A 15 -10.10 10.49 -0.25
C THR A 15 -10.09 10.27 -1.76
N TRP A 16 -10.99 10.93 -2.49
CA TRP A 16 -11.08 10.82 -3.94
C TRP A 16 -9.92 11.52 -4.67
N LEU A 17 -9.41 12.63 -4.10
CA LEU A 17 -8.20 13.28 -4.63
C LEU A 17 -6.99 12.34 -4.52
N ILE A 18 -6.79 11.71 -3.36
CA ILE A 18 -5.72 10.73 -3.16
C ILE A 18 -5.89 9.54 -4.11
N MET A 19 -7.12 9.03 -4.24
CA MET A 19 -7.42 7.94 -5.16
C MET A 19 -7.14 8.33 -6.62
N GLY A 20 -7.53 9.53 -7.02
CA GLY A 20 -7.24 10.07 -8.35
C GLY A 20 -5.72 10.15 -8.63
N MET A 21 -4.92 10.57 -7.65
CA MET A 21 -3.46 10.59 -7.80
C MET A 21 -2.85 9.18 -7.92
N LEU A 22 -3.40 8.20 -7.17
CA LEU A 22 -2.95 6.80 -7.26
C LEU A 22 -3.22 6.18 -8.64
N ILE A 23 -4.32 6.59 -9.29
CA ILE A 23 -4.68 6.12 -10.63
C ILE A 23 -3.93 6.91 -11.71
N ALA A 24 -3.78 8.21 -11.53
CA ALA A 24 -3.21 9.11 -12.54
C ALA A 24 -1.80 8.71 -13.01
N LEU A 25 -0.95 8.23 -12.10
CA LEU A 25 0.41 7.83 -12.45
C LEU A 25 0.44 6.56 -13.33
N PRO A 26 -0.22 5.44 -12.96
CA PRO A 26 -0.34 4.29 -13.86
C PRO A 26 -0.98 4.63 -15.20
N THR A 27 -2.07 5.42 -15.20
CA THR A 27 -2.73 5.87 -16.44
C THR A 27 -1.77 6.65 -17.34
N LEU A 28 -1.00 7.57 -16.76
CA LEU A 28 0.02 8.32 -17.51
C LEU A 28 1.06 7.36 -18.16
N VAL A 29 1.51 6.37 -17.39
CA VAL A 29 2.45 5.35 -17.88
C VAL A 29 1.82 4.51 -19.00
N ALA A 30 0.55 4.07 -18.83
CA ALA A 30 -0.17 3.30 -19.84
C ALA A 30 -0.30 4.07 -21.16
N VAL A 31 -0.74 5.34 -21.08
CA VAL A 31 -0.89 6.21 -22.25
C VAL A 31 0.46 6.46 -22.93
N LEU A 32 1.51 6.73 -22.13
CA LEU A 32 2.86 6.95 -22.69
C LEU A 32 3.36 5.72 -23.43
N LEU A 33 3.21 4.53 -22.86
CA LEU A 33 3.61 3.27 -23.52
C LEU A 33 2.80 3.01 -24.79
N ALA A 34 1.48 3.28 -24.76
CA ALA A 34 0.60 3.07 -25.91
C ALA A 34 0.87 4.04 -27.06
N VAL A 35 1.31 5.27 -26.79
CA VAL A 35 1.57 6.29 -27.82
C VAL A 35 2.98 6.16 -28.40
N THR A 36 3.95 5.76 -27.57
CA THR A 36 5.36 5.73 -28.01
C THR A 36 5.82 4.36 -28.49
N ASP A 37 5.12 3.28 -28.12
CA ASP A 37 5.54 1.88 -28.27
C ASP A 37 6.95 1.59 -27.70
N LEU A 38 7.46 2.50 -26.84
CA LEU A 38 8.77 2.42 -26.22
C LEU A 38 8.64 1.94 -24.77
N GLY A 39 8.84 0.64 -24.57
CA GLY A 39 9.02 0.09 -23.23
C GLY A 39 10.44 0.28 -22.68
N PRO A 40 10.63 0.28 -21.35
CA PRO A 40 11.96 0.25 -20.77
C PRO A 40 12.70 -1.03 -21.20
N ARG A 41 14.02 -0.94 -21.26
CA ARG A 41 14.86 -2.12 -21.57
C ARG A 41 14.60 -3.22 -20.53
N PRO A 42 14.58 -4.51 -20.93
CA PRO A 42 14.46 -5.62 -20.01
C PRO A 42 15.46 -5.49 -18.85
N GLY A 43 14.98 -5.67 -17.61
CA GLY A 43 15.78 -5.52 -16.39
C GLY A 43 16.00 -4.08 -15.91
N THR A 44 15.45 -3.06 -16.58
CA THR A 44 15.49 -1.67 -16.14
C THR A 44 14.09 -1.17 -15.77
N GLY A 45 13.99 -0.36 -14.71
CA GLY A 45 12.72 0.22 -14.27
C GLY A 45 11.86 -0.72 -13.38
N PRO A 46 10.59 -0.35 -13.18
CA PRO A 46 9.66 -1.13 -12.37
C PRO A 46 9.43 -2.56 -12.89
N PRO A 47 9.17 -3.53 -12.00
CA PRO A 47 8.89 -4.91 -12.40
C PRO A 47 7.73 -4.98 -13.42
N PHE A 48 7.81 -5.94 -14.32
CA PHE A 48 6.84 -6.22 -15.40
C PHE A 48 6.68 -5.14 -16.47
N LEU A 49 7.14 -3.90 -16.27
CA LEU A 49 6.87 -2.80 -17.19
C LEU A 49 7.43 -3.04 -18.61
N SER A 50 8.55 -3.76 -18.74
CA SER A 50 9.12 -4.13 -20.04
C SER A 50 8.31 -5.19 -20.81
N ALA A 51 7.51 -5.99 -20.09
CA ALA A 51 6.71 -7.07 -20.68
C ALA A 51 5.29 -6.63 -21.07
N VAL A 52 4.85 -5.47 -20.58
CA VAL A 52 3.45 -5.01 -20.75
C VAL A 52 3.07 -4.75 -22.21
N LEU A 53 4.03 -4.31 -23.04
CA LEU A 53 3.77 -4.09 -24.47
C LEU A 53 3.49 -5.39 -25.23
N SER A 54 4.04 -6.51 -24.78
CA SER A 54 3.74 -7.84 -25.34
C SER A 54 2.52 -8.48 -24.70
N ASP A 55 2.24 -8.20 -23.42
CA ASP A 55 1.12 -8.72 -22.68
C ASP A 55 0.54 -7.66 -21.70
N GLY A 56 -0.50 -6.96 -22.16
CA GLY A 56 -1.18 -5.95 -21.37
C GLY A 56 -1.86 -6.48 -20.10
N THR A 57 -2.07 -7.81 -19.97
CA THR A 57 -2.63 -8.41 -18.75
C THR A 57 -1.68 -8.31 -17.55
N LEU A 58 -0.40 -8.06 -17.78
CA LEU A 58 0.61 -7.82 -16.74
C LEU A 58 0.60 -6.37 -16.21
N PHE A 59 -0.14 -5.46 -16.84
CA PHE A 59 -0.11 -4.05 -16.46
C PHE A 59 -0.55 -3.78 -15.00
N PRO A 60 -1.49 -4.51 -14.38
CA PRO A 60 -1.79 -4.34 -12.96
C PRO A 60 -0.56 -4.55 -12.05
N LEU A 61 0.29 -5.52 -12.39
CA LEU A 61 1.51 -5.82 -11.64
C LEU A 61 2.57 -4.73 -11.84
N ALA A 62 2.71 -4.25 -13.07
CA ALA A 62 3.59 -3.12 -13.38
C ALA A 62 3.13 -1.85 -12.68
N ALA A 63 1.83 -1.56 -12.69
CA ALA A 63 1.23 -0.43 -12.00
C ALA A 63 1.49 -0.48 -10.49
N LEU A 64 1.30 -1.65 -9.86
CA LEU A 64 1.66 -1.85 -8.45
C LEU A 64 3.16 -1.62 -8.22
N GLY A 65 4.03 -2.11 -9.10
CA GLY A 65 5.47 -1.89 -9.02
C GLY A 65 5.86 -0.40 -9.10
N VAL A 66 5.05 0.42 -9.79
CA VAL A 66 5.23 1.88 -9.88
C VAL A 66 4.69 2.61 -8.65
N VAL A 67 3.49 2.24 -8.18
CA VAL A 67 2.79 3.00 -7.10
C VAL A 67 3.29 2.61 -5.71
N LEU A 68 3.66 1.33 -5.52
CA LEU A 68 3.98 0.75 -4.22
C LEU A 68 5.20 1.38 -3.53
N PRO A 69 6.30 1.73 -4.23
CA PRO A 69 7.47 2.30 -3.56
C PRO A 69 7.25 3.70 -2.99
N LEU A 70 6.29 4.47 -3.52
CA LEU A 70 6.13 5.88 -3.17
C LEU A 70 4.68 6.29 -2.92
N LEU A 71 3.81 6.25 -3.94
CA LEU A 71 2.49 6.87 -3.86
C LEU A 71 1.54 6.15 -2.89
N LEU A 72 1.55 4.82 -2.90
CA LEU A 72 0.64 4.05 -2.06
C LEU A 72 0.96 4.22 -0.56
N PRO A 73 2.23 4.15 -0.10
CA PRO A 73 2.58 4.47 1.28
C PRO A 73 2.25 5.90 1.69
N ILE A 74 2.45 6.90 0.78
CA ILE A 74 2.07 8.29 1.04
C ILE A 74 0.55 8.39 1.25
N ALA A 75 -0.25 7.76 0.40
CA ALA A 75 -1.69 7.75 0.51
C ALA A 75 -2.17 7.14 1.84
N VAL A 76 -1.59 5.99 2.21
CA VAL A 76 -1.91 5.29 3.46
C VAL A 76 -1.46 6.11 4.67
N ALA A 77 -0.26 6.71 4.63
CA ALA A 77 0.26 7.58 5.68
C ALA A 77 -0.62 8.82 5.89
N ALA A 78 -1.08 9.44 4.79
CA ALA A 78 -1.95 10.61 4.84
C ALA A 78 -3.31 10.31 5.47
N LEU A 79 -3.93 9.18 5.11
CA LEU A 79 -5.22 8.79 5.65
C LEU A 79 -5.11 8.26 7.10
N GLY A 80 -4.13 7.42 7.38
CA GLY A 80 -3.87 6.88 8.71
C GLY A 80 -3.43 7.96 9.69
N GLY A 81 -2.58 8.90 9.24
CA GLY A 81 -2.16 10.07 10.02
C GLY A 81 -3.30 11.02 10.36
N ASP A 82 -4.32 11.13 9.50
CA ASP A 82 -5.51 11.95 9.74
C ASP A 82 -6.55 11.26 10.67
N ALA A 83 -6.45 9.95 10.87
CA ALA A 83 -7.51 9.16 11.49
C ALA A 83 -7.88 9.62 12.92
N ILE A 84 -6.92 10.00 13.75
CA ILE A 84 -7.11 10.51 15.12
C ILE A 84 -6.64 11.95 15.23
N ALA A 85 -5.45 12.26 14.71
CA ALA A 85 -4.88 13.60 14.77
C ALA A 85 -5.75 14.65 14.07
N GLY A 86 -6.42 14.30 12.97
CA GLY A 86 -7.34 15.21 12.27
C GLY A 86 -8.57 15.57 13.12
N GLU A 87 -9.10 14.63 13.90
CA GLU A 87 -10.21 14.90 14.81
C GLU A 87 -9.76 15.66 16.07
N SER A 88 -8.54 15.42 16.53
CA SER A 88 -7.92 16.21 17.59
C SER A 88 -7.70 17.66 17.14
N GLN A 89 -7.19 17.86 15.93
CA GLN A 89 -6.92 19.19 15.36
C GLN A 89 -8.20 20.02 15.18
N THR A 90 -9.32 19.38 14.85
CA THR A 90 -10.63 20.05 14.69
C THR A 90 -11.43 20.14 15.99
N GLY A 91 -10.91 19.67 17.12
CA GLY A 91 -11.60 19.64 18.42
C GLY A 91 -12.79 18.66 18.48
N THR A 92 -13.04 17.89 17.41
CA THR A 92 -14.19 16.95 17.36
C THR A 92 -13.95 15.69 18.17
N LEU A 93 -12.70 15.35 18.51
CA LEU A 93 -12.35 14.19 19.33
C LEU A 93 -13.03 14.24 20.71
N ARG A 94 -13.14 15.43 21.32
CA ARG A 94 -13.83 15.65 22.60
C ARG A 94 -15.29 15.17 22.56
N TYR A 95 -16.03 15.49 21.51
CA TYR A 95 -17.44 15.09 21.37
C TYR A 95 -17.63 13.59 21.14
N LEU A 96 -16.64 12.90 20.58
CA LEU A 96 -16.67 11.46 20.38
C LEU A 96 -16.45 10.70 21.70
N LEU A 97 -15.67 11.26 22.63
CA LEU A 97 -15.31 10.64 23.89
C LEU A 97 -16.34 10.90 25.02
N VAL A 98 -17.18 11.92 24.88
CA VAL A 98 -18.33 12.14 25.79
C VAL A 98 -19.42 11.07 25.57
N ARG A 99 -19.46 10.43 24.41
CA ARG A 99 -20.36 9.28 24.21
C ARG A 99 -19.83 8.05 24.96
N PRO A 100 -20.68 7.14 25.45
CA PRO A 100 -20.26 5.93 26.17
C PRO A 100 -19.64 4.88 25.21
N VAL A 101 -18.62 5.29 24.44
CA VAL A 101 -17.89 4.44 23.51
C VAL A 101 -16.48 4.27 24.05
N GLY A 102 -16.09 3.04 24.36
CA GLY A 102 -14.74 2.76 24.86
C GLY A 102 -13.67 3.18 23.84
N ARG A 103 -12.55 3.74 24.34
CA ARG A 103 -11.40 4.18 23.54
C ARG A 103 -10.89 3.11 22.58
N THR A 104 -10.89 1.84 23.02
CA THR A 104 -10.51 0.69 22.17
C THR A 104 -11.44 0.53 20.96
N HIS A 105 -12.75 0.68 21.15
CA HIS A 105 -13.71 0.59 20.04
C HIS A 105 -13.53 1.71 19.02
N LEU A 106 -13.19 2.91 19.48
CA LEU A 106 -12.89 4.04 18.60
C LEU A 106 -11.62 3.75 17.77
N LEU A 107 -10.54 3.30 18.42
CA LEU A 107 -9.29 2.96 17.74
C LEU A 107 -9.49 1.84 16.70
N LEU A 108 -10.22 0.79 17.05
CA LEU A 108 -10.55 -0.31 16.13
C LEU A 108 -11.40 0.16 14.95
N ALA A 109 -12.34 1.07 15.17
CA ALA A 109 -13.13 1.65 14.08
C ALA A 109 -12.26 2.47 13.13
N LYS A 110 -11.28 3.23 13.66
CA LYS A 110 -10.31 3.98 12.85
C LYS A 110 -9.38 3.05 12.08
N LEU A 111 -8.85 2.03 12.73
CA LEU A 111 -8.03 1.01 12.07
C LEU A 111 -8.82 0.33 10.93
N ALA A 112 -10.06 -0.10 11.19
CA ALA A 112 -10.92 -0.71 10.18
C ALA A 112 -11.16 0.21 8.98
N THR A 113 -11.29 1.52 9.20
CA THR A 113 -11.45 2.51 8.13
C THR A 113 -10.18 2.63 7.28
N VAL A 114 -8.99 2.64 7.90
CA VAL A 114 -7.72 2.69 7.17
C VAL A 114 -7.49 1.38 6.41
N VAL A 115 -7.81 0.23 7.01
CA VAL A 115 -7.79 -1.08 6.33
C VAL A 115 -8.70 -1.08 5.10
N ALA A 116 -9.94 -0.59 5.24
CA ALA A 116 -10.88 -0.50 4.13
C ALA A 116 -10.37 0.42 3.01
N PHE A 117 -9.69 1.52 3.35
CA PHE A 117 -9.04 2.38 2.36
C PHE A 117 -7.91 1.65 1.63
N VAL A 118 -7.05 0.91 2.34
CA VAL A 118 -5.97 0.12 1.72
C VAL A 118 -6.53 -0.88 0.73
N LEU A 119 -7.57 -1.63 1.14
CA LEU A 119 -8.26 -2.57 0.26
C LEU A 119 -8.82 -1.87 -0.98
N LEU A 120 -9.55 -0.77 -0.79
CA LEU A 120 -10.14 0.00 -1.88
C LEU A 120 -9.04 0.53 -2.83
N ALA A 121 -7.97 1.11 -2.30
CA ALA A 121 -6.89 1.68 -3.10
C ALA A 121 -6.19 0.62 -3.98
N VAL A 122 -5.81 -0.51 -3.39
CA VAL A 122 -5.13 -1.58 -4.13
C VAL A 122 -6.04 -2.19 -5.19
N LEU A 123 -7.32 -2.47 -4.85
CA LEU A 123 -8.27 -3.05 -5.79
C LEU A 123 -8.64 -2.09 -6.92
N VAL A 124 -8.80 -0.80 -6.64
CA VAL A 124 -9.09 0.21 -7.67
C VAL A 124 -7.91 0.39 -8.61
N VAL A 125 -6.69 0.52 -8.07
CA VAL A 125 -5.46 0.58 -8.91
C VAL A 125 -5.37 -0.67 -9.80
N ALA A 126 -5.55 -1.86 -9.23
CA ALA A 126 -5.48 -3.11 -10.00
C ALA A 126 -6.57 -3.21 -11.08
N ALA A 127 -7.82 -2.84 -10.75
CA ALA A 127 -8.94 -2.91 -11.68
C ALA A 127 -8.79 -1.92 -12.84
N VAL A 128 -8.41 -0.66 -12.54
CA VAL A 128 -8.20 0.37 -13.57
C VAL A 128 -7.02 -0.02 -14.46
N SER A 129 -5.90 -0.42 -13.86
CA SER A 129 -4.72 -0.85 -14.63
C SER A 129 -4.98 -2.10 -15.45
N TYR A 130 -5.84 -3.03 -14.98
CA TYR A 130 -6.25 -4.17 -15.80
C TYR A 130 -7.06 -3.73 -17.03
N ALA A 131 -7.99 -2.80 -16.85
CA ALA A 131 -8.76 -2.24 -17.96
C ALA A 131 -7.85 -1.50 -18.95
N GLU A 132 -6.94 -0.67 -18.46
CA GLU A 132 -5.96 0.06 -19.30
C GLU A 132 -5.03 -0.89 -20.05
N GLY A 133 -4.53 -1.93 -19.38
CA GLY A 133 -3.68 -2.94 -20.01
C GLY A 133 -4.38 -3.65 -21.17
N ARG A 134 -5.67 -4.01 -20.99
CA ARG A 134 -6.47 -4.67 -22.01
C ARG A 134 -6.87 -3.75 -23.17
N LEU A 135 -7.10 -2.47 -22.89
CA LEU A 135 -7.64 -1.52 -23.88
C LEU A 135 -6.52 -0.77 -24.64
N LEU A 136 -5.42 -0.43 -23.98
CA LEU A 136 -4.37 0.45 -24.53
C LEU A 136 -3.09 -0.29 -24.92
N LEU A 137 -2.79 -1.40 -24.23
CA LEU A 137 -1.52 -2.08 -24.35
C LEU A 137 -1.65 -3.42 -25.04
N GLY A 138 -0.95 -4.24 -25.33
CA GLY A 138 -1.05 -5.46 -26.12
C GLY A 138 -2.13 -6.45 -25.68
N LYS A 139 -2.53 -7.32 -26.57
CA LYS A 139 -3.40 -8.47 -26.26
C LYS A 139 -2.54 -9.57 -25.63
N ALA A 140 -3.15 -10.36 -24.73
CA ALA A 140 -2.50 -11.56 -24.19
C ALA A 140 -2.05 -12.47 -25.33
N PRO A 141 -0.79 -12.93 -25.33
CA PRO A 141 -0.30 -13.83 -26.37
C PRO A 141 -1.09 -15.16 -26.33
N ALA A 142 -1.41 -15.72 -27.51
CA ALA A 142 -2.14 -16.98 -27.61
C ALA A 142 -1.41 -18.19 -26.95
N THR A 143 -0.12 -18.06 -26.72
CA THR A 143 0.76 -19.08 -26.14
C THR A 143 0.91 -18.98 -24.62
N GLY A 144 0.17 -18.08 -23.95
CA GLY A 144 0.29 -17.79 -22.52
C GLY A 144 1.31 -16.72 -22.16
N THR A 145 1.20 -16.19 -20.96
CA THR A 145 2.10 -15.15 -20.44
C THR A 145 3.43 -15.73 -20.02
N VAL A 146 4.53 -15.11 -20.40
CA VAL A 146 5.87 -15.54 -20.02
C VAL A 146 6.16 -15.12 -18.58
N SER A 147 6.54 -16.07 -17.73
CA SER A 147 7.00 -15.83 -16.36
C SER A 147 8.34 -15.07 -16.36
N LEU A 148 8.73 -14.54 -15.21
CA LEU A 148 10.07 -13.94 -15.04
C LEU A 148 11.23 -14.94 -15.22
N SER A 149 10.94 -16.23 -15.11
CA SER A 149 11.90 -17.31 -15.33
C SER A 149 11.92 -17.84 -16.77
N GLY A 150 11.08 -17.27 -17.67
CA GLY A 150 10.98 -17.70 -19.06
C GLY A 150 10.04 -18.88 -19.34
N SER A 151 9.38 -19.46 -18.33
CA SER A 151 8.31 -20.45 -18.50
C SER A 151 7.01 -19.76 -18.88
N THR A 152 6.10 -20.48 -19.54
CA THR A 152 4.75 -19.97 -19.85
C THR A 152 3.81 -20.22 -18.69
N LEU A 153 3.11 -19.19 -18.23
CA LEU A 153 2.05 -19.29 -17.24
C LEU A 153 0.71 -19.44 -17.95
N THR A 154 -0.12 -20.34 -17.46
CA THR A 154 -1.51 -20.45 -17.90
C THR A 154 -2.35 -19.29 -17.33
N GLU A 155 -3.47 -18.95 -17.99
CA GLU A 155 -4.38 -17.89 -17.47
C GLU A 155 -4.83 -18.12 -16.02
N PRO A 156 -5.22 -19.33 -15.58
CA PRO A 156 -5.53 -19.57 -14.17
C PRO A 156 -4.35 -19.35 -13.23
N GLU A 157 -3.14 -19.74 -13.67
CA GLU A 157 -1.92 -19.52 -12.87
C GLU A 157 -1.62 -18.04 -12.71
N LEU A 158 -1.74 -17.27 -13.78
CA LEU A 158 -1.59 -15.81 -13.72
C LEU A 158 -2.62 -15.18 -12.78
N ALA A 159 -3.88 -15.61 -12.84
CA ALA A 159 -4.96 -15.07 -12.04
C ALA A 159 -4.73 -15.29 -10.53
N TRP A 160 -4.43 -16.52 -10.09
CA TRP A 160 -4.24 -16.77 -8.66
C TRP A 160 -2.93 -16.16 -8.13
N ARG A 161 -1.85 -16.13 -8.92
CA ARG A 161 -0.60 -15.45 -8.56
C ARG A 161 -0.82 -13.93 -8.43
N THR A 162 -1.62 -13.34 -9.32
CA THR A 162 -2.02 -11.93 -9.22
C THR A 162 -2.84 -11.68 -7.96
N ALA A 163 -3.79 -12.55 -7.63
CA ALA A 163 -4.56 -12.44 -6.39
C ALA A 163 -3.67 -12.52 -5.14
N LEU A 164 -2.67 -13.41 -5.12
CA LEU A 164 -1.68 -13.47 -4.04
C LEU A 164 -0.82 -12.20 -3.97
N ALA A 165 -0.41 -11.65 -5.11
CA ALA A 165 0.36 -10.40 -5.17
C ALA A 165 -0.45 -9.23 -4.61
N LEU A 166 -1.74 -9.10 -4.98
CA LEU A 166 -2.64 -8.10 -4.39
C LEU A 166 -2.76 -8.27 -2.88
N GLY A 167 -2.98 -9.49 -2.41
CA GLY A 167 -3.02 -9.81 -0.98
C GLY A 167 -1.73 -9.43 -0.25
N TYR A 168 -0.58 -9.72 -0.85
CA TYR A 168 0.73 -9.34 -0.33
C TYR A 168 0.90 -7.82 -0.21
N VAL A 169 0.52 -7.07 -1.26
CA VAL A 169 0.58 -5.61 -1.26
C VAL A 169 -0.35 -5.03 -0.19
N ILE A 170 -1.56 -5.56 -0.06
CA ILE A 170 -2.50 -5.16 1.00
C ILE A 170 -1.86 -5.34 2.38
N ILE A 171 -1.33 -6.52 2.69
CA ILE A 171 -0.69 -6.81 3.98
C ILE A 171 0.51 -5.87 4.22
N SER A 172 1.31 -5.61 3.19
CA SER A 172 2.43 -4.67 3.27
C SER A 172 1.97 -3.26 3.64
N MET A 173 0.84 -2.82 3.11
CA MET A 173 0.28 -1.50 3.42
C MET A 173 -0.43 -1.46 4.79
N LEU A 174 -0.88 -2.59 5.33
CA LEU A 174 -1.39 -2.64 6.70
C LEU A 174 -0.30 -2.35 7.73
N GLY A 175 0.95 -2.76 7.49
CA GLY A 175 2.09 -2.37 8.31
C GLY A 175 2.27 -0.85 8.33
N VAL A 176 2.22 -0.19 7.16
CA VAL A 176 2.29 1.27 7.04
C VAL A 176 1.09 1.94 7.72
N ALA A 177 -0.11 1.38 7.58
CA ALA A 177 -1.33 1.88 8.21
C ALA A 177 -1.23 1.89 9.74
N ALA A 178 -0.67 0.84 10.34
CA ALA A 178 -0.46 0.75 11.78
C ALA A 178 0.56 1.80 12.27
N VAL A 179 1.65 1.99 11.54
CA VAL A 179 2.64 3.05 11.83
C VAL A 179 1.98 4.43 11.77
N ALA A 180 1.20 4.70 10.72
CA ALA A 180 0.50 5.98 10.55
C ALA A 180 -0.52 6.22 11.66
N LEU A 181 -1.28 5.19 12.04
CA LEU A 181 -2.24 5.28 13.14
C LEU A 181 -1.53 5.54 14.48
N PHE A 182 -0.39 4.90 14.73
CA PHE A 182 0.42 5.16 15.93
C PHE A 182 0.87 6.63 16.00
N PHE A 183 1.48 7.16 14.93
CA PHE A 183 1.86 8.57 14.90
C PHE A 183 0.65 9.50 15.03
N SER A 184 -0.51 9.10 14.50
CA SER A 184 -1.77 9.83 14.69
C SER A 184 -2.23 9.91 16.14
N THR A 185 -1.86 8.93 16.99
CA THR A 185 -2.13 9.00 18.44
C THR A 185 -1.15 9.91 19.19
N LEU A 186 0.09 10.08 18.68
CA LEU A 186 1.14 10.87 19.35
C LEU A 186 0.97 12.39 19.18
N THR A 187 0.45 12.82 18.05
CA THR A 187 0.36 14.24 17.69
C THR A 187 -1.08 14.73 17.55
N ARG A 188 -1.28 16.05 17.66
CA ARG A 188 -2.55 16.74 17.35
C ARG A 188 -2.59 17.25 15.90
N SER A 189 -1.53 17.06 15.12
CA SER A 189 -1.41 17.51 13.74
C SER A 189 -1.47 16.34 12.77
N SER A 190 -2.46 16.32 11.88
CA SER A 190 -2.58 15.33 10.80
C SER A 190 -1.32 15.33 9.90
N ILE A 191 -0.79 16.52 9.60
CA ILE A 191 0.45 16.66 8.82
C ILE A 191 1.65 16.09 9.58
N GLY A 192 1.76 16.38 10.89
CA GLY A 192 2.83 15.85 11.74
C GLY A 192 2.84 14.32 11.80
N ALA A 193 1.66 13.70 11.94
CA ALA A 193 1.52 12.24 11.92
C ALA A 193 1.93 11.64 10.57
N THR A 194 1.50 12.26 9.47
CA THR A 194 1.87 11.84 8.11
C THR A 194 3.37 11.95 7.89
N LEU A 195 3.98 13.08 8.24
CA LEU A 195 5.42 13.30 8.10
C LEU A 195 6.24 12.35 8.98
N GLY A 196 5.78 12.05 10.21
CA GLY A 196 6.42 11.06 11.08
C GLY A 196 6.43 9.66 10.45
N THR A 197 5.31 9.26 9.86
CA THR A 197 5.22 8.00 9.12
C THR A 197 6.15 7.96 7.93
N LEU A 198 6.12 8.99 7.09
CA LEU A 198 7.00 9.08 5.91
C LEU A 198 8.47 9.14 6.31
N GLY A 199 8.80 9.85 7.39
CA GLY A 199 10.15 9.91 7.95
C GLY A 199 10.69 8.53 8.32
N LEU A 200 9.88 7.68 8.96
CA LEU A 200 10.23 6.30 9.28
C LEU A 200 10.46 5.47 8.00
N LEU A 201 9.60 5.61 6.98
CA LEU A 201 9.72 4.89 5.73
C LEU A 201 10.94 5.34 4.92
N ILE A 202 11.20 6.65 4.87
CA ILE A 202 12.39 7.22 4.22
C ILE A 202 13.66 6.74 4.95
N ALA A 203 13.68 6.79 6.28
CA ALA A 203 14.79 6.28 7.07
C ALA A 203 15.05 4.78 6.78
N SER A 204 13.96 3.97 6.70
CA SER A 204 14.04 2.57 6.31
C SER A 204 14.68 2.39 4.94
N THR A 205 14.28 3.19 3.96
CA THR A 205 14.82 3.10 2.59
C THR A 205 16.29 3.56 2.53
N VAL A 206 16.65 4.62 3.26
CA VAL A 206 18.04 5.10 3.35
C VAL A 206 18.92 4.05 4.01
N LEU A 207 18.47 3.44 5.11
CA LEU A 207 19.22 2.39 5.81
C LEU A 207 19.48 1.16 4.92
N LEU A 208 18.58 0.83 3.99
CA LEU A 208 18.79 -0.25 2.99
C LEU A 208 19.97 0.04 2.05
N GLY A 209 20.32 1.30 1.83
CA GLY A 209 21.47 1.71 1.01
C GLY A 209 22.78 1.79 1.78
N LEU A 210 22.78 1.56 3.10
CA LEU A 210 23.97 1.69 3.95
C LEU A 210 24.51 0.32 4.39
N ASP A 211 25.71 -0.04 3.96
CA ASP A 211 26.37 -1.30 4.37
C ASP A 211 26.55 -1.41 5.89
N ALA A 212 26.76 -0.28 6.56
CA ALA A 212 26.88 -0.22 8.03
C ALA A 212 25.59 -0.68 8.76
N ALA A 213 24.43 -0.65 8.07
CA ALA A 213 23.14 -1.04 8.62
C ALA A 213 22.72 -2.47 8.23
N ASN A 214 23.60 -3.29 7.67
CA ASN A 214 23.29 -4.66 7.19
C ASN A 214 22.55 -5.54 8.20
N ALA A 215 22.89 -5.42 9.50
CA ALA A 215 22.22 -6.16 10.58
C ALA A 215 20.73 -5.77 10.73
N LEU A 216 20.35 -4.56 10.34
CA LEU A 216 18.97 -4.06 10.41
C LEU A 216 18.14 -4.39 9.15
N HIS A 217 18.80 -4.65 8.02
CA HIS A 217 18.12 -4.88 6.75
C HIS A 217 16.98 -5.90 6.82
N PRO A 218 17.09 -7.06 7.51
CA PRO A 218 16.01 -8.04 7.60
C PRO A 218 14.74 -7.53 8.26
N PHE A 219 14.84 -6.48 9.08
CA PHE A 219 13.74 -5.94 9.88
C PHE A 219 13.11 -4.67 9.27
N LEU A 220 13.69 -4.13 8.19
CA LEU A 220 13.21 -2.90 7.57
C LEU A 220 11.92 -3.14 6.78
N PRO A 221 10.86 -2.34 7.00
CA PRO A 221 9.55 -2.57 6.40
C PRO A 221 9.55 -2.40 4.87
N THR A 222 10.41 -1.52 4.33
CA THR A 222 10.45 -1.22 2.89
C THR A 222 11.21 -2.28 2.08
N ARG A 223 12.03 -3.13 2.72
CA ARG A 223 12.90 -4.10 2.06
C ARG A 223 12.15 -5.07 1.15
N TYR A 224 11.02 -5.58 1.63
CA TYR A 224 10.30 -6.68 0.98
C TYR A 224 9.08 -6.22 0.18
N TRP A 225 8.84 -4.93 0.01
CA TRP A 225 7.63 -4.46 -0.67
C TRP A 225 7.47 -5.02 -2.09
N LEU A 226 8.56 -5.17 -2.82
CA LEU A 226 8.56 -5.73 -4.17
C LEU A 226 8.70 -7.26 -4.22
N ALA A 227 8.71 -7.96 -3.07
CA ALA A 227 8.85 -9.42 -3.05
C ALA A 227 7.64 -10.15 -3.68
N PHE A 228 6.50 -9.48 -3.92
CA PHE A 228 5.39 -10.05 -4.70
C PHE A 228 5.84 -10.46 -6.12
N VAL A 229 6.89 -9.87 -6.65
CA VAL A 229 7.49 -10.21 -7.95
C VAL A 229 7.97 -11.66 -7.98
N ASP A 230 8.43 -12.19 -6.86
CA ASP A 230 8.94 -13.56 -6.75
C ASP A 230 7.83 -14.63 -6.87
N LEU A 231 6.55 -14.23 -6.73
CA LEU A 231 5.40 -15.09 -7.01
C LEU A 231 5.26 -15.44 -8.50
N PHE A 232 5.87 -14.65 -9.39
CA PHE A 232 5.82 -14.83 -10.85
C PHE A 232 7.07 -15.51 -11.41
N ARG A 233 7.90 -16.04 -10.54
CA ARG A 233 9.00 -16.96 -10.90
C ARG A 233 8.52 -18.40 -10.94
N ASP A 234 9.24 -19.22 -11.68
CA ASP A 234 8.97 -20.65 -11.74
C ASP A 234 10.29 -21.41 -11.51
N PRO A 235 10.42 -22.13 -10.38
CA PRO A 235 9.47 -22.24 -9.26
C PRO A 235 9.33 -20.93 -8.46
N ILE A 236 8.20 -20.78 -7.74
CA ILE A 236 7.93 -19.60 -6.89
C ILE A 236 8.99 -19.50 -5.78
N LEU A 237 9.56 -18.32 -5.60
CA LEU A 237 10.53 -18.06 -4.54
C LEU A 237 9.84 -17.53 -3.27
N TRP A 238 9.40 -18.43 -2.43
CA TRP A 238 8.66 -18.11 -1.20
C TRP A 238 9.47 -17.39 -0.12
N ARG A 239 10.81 -17.48 -0.18
CA ARG A 239 11.70 -17.02 0.90
C ARG A 239 11.48 -15.55 1.28
N ASP A 240 11.52 -14.66 0.31
CA ASP A 240 11.42 -13.21 0.56
C ASP A 240 9.96 -12.76 0.71
N VAL A 241 9.02 -13.47 0.08
CA VAL A 241 7.58 -13.30 0.31
C VAL A 241 7.21 -13.59 1.77
N LEU A 242 7.62 -14.76 2.31
CA LEU A 242 7.32 -15.14 3.69
C LEU A 242 8.02 -14.21 4.69
N ARG A 243 9.29 -13.86 4.45
CA ARG A 243 10.01 -12.90 5.29
C ARG A 243 9.32 -11.53 5.31
N GLY A 244 8.89 -11.06 4.14
CA GLY A 244 8.13 -9.83 4.01
C GLY A 244 6.84 -9.87 4.82
N LEU A 245 6.06 -10.95 4.71
CA LEU A 245 4.83 -11.12 5.51
C LEU A 245 5.11 -11.08 7.01
N VAL A 246 6.13 -11.80 7.49
CA VAL A 246 6.51 -11.79 8.92
C VAL A 246 6.87 -10.38 9.39
N VAL A 247 7.68 -9.65 8.63
CA VAL A 247 8.04 -8.28 8.97
C VAL A 247 6.81 -7.37 9.00
N GLN A 248 5.93 -7.43 8.00
CA GLN A 248 4.73 -6.59 7.95
C GLN A 248 3.74 -6.92 9.06
N PHE A 249 3.53 -8.18 9.40
CA PHE A 249 2.73 -8.57 10.56
C PHE A 249 3.36 -8.12 11.88
N GLY A 250 4.70 -8.15 11.98
CA GLY A 250 5.42 -7.58 13.12
C GLY A 250 5.13 -6.08 13.28
N TYR A 251 5.27 -5.29 12.21
CA TYR A 251 4.93 -3.86 12.21
C TYR A 251 3.46 -3.62 12.54
N LEU A 252 2.54 -4.35 11.90
CA LEU A 252 1.11 -4.25 12.17
C LEU A 252 0.81 -4.47 13.66
N THR A 253 1.35 -5.53 14.24
CA THR A 253 1.09 -5.90 15.65
C THR A 253 1.72 -4.89 16.61
N VAL A 254 3.01 -4.61 16.48
CA VAL A 254 3.74 -3.72 17.38
C VAL A 254 3.16 -2.31 17.39
N PHE A 255 2.93 -1.72 16.21
CA PHE A 255 2.44 -0.35 16.12
C PHE A 255 0.94 -0.23 16.46
N THR A 256 0.13 -1.26 16.21
CA THR A 256 -1.27 -1.28 16.67
C THR A 256 -1.34 -1.36 18.19
N LEU A 257 -0.53 -2.21 18.83
CA LEU A 257 -0.44 -2.28 20.28
C LEU A 257 0.09 -0.99 20.91
N ALA A 258 1.12 -0.39 20.30
CA ALA A 258 1.65 0.89 20.75
C ALA A 258 0.63 2.03 20.61
N ALA A 259 -0.12 2.06 19.50
CA ALA A 259 -1.22 3.00 19.31
C ALA A 259 -2.33 2.81 20.36
N TRP A 260 -2.68 1.56 20.65
CA TRP A 260 -3.67 1.23 21.67
C TRP A 260 -3.23 1.66 23.06
N ALA A 261 -2.00 1.35 23.46
CA ALA A 261 -1.45 1.72 24.76
C ALA A 261 -1.40 3.25 24.91
N ASN A 262 -0.88 3.96 23.90
CA ASN A 262 -0.80 5.42 23.95
C ASN A 262 -2.18 6.09 23.98
N PHE A 263 -3.12 5.63 23.13
CA PHE A 263 -4.47 6.20 23.07
C PHE A 263 -5.29 5.88 24.33
N GLY A 264 -5.05 4.72 24.97
CA GLY A 264 -5.69 4.30 26.21
C GLY A 264 -5.31 5.15 27.42
N THR A 265 -4.05 5.61 27.48
CA THR A 265 -3.47 6.38 28.60
C THR A 265 -3.50 7.89 28.41
N LYS A 266 -3.82 8.37 27.18
CA LYS A 266 -3.79 9.79 26.86
C LYS A 266 -4.89 10.55 27.60
N ASP A 267 -4.49 11.49 28.48
CA ASP A 267 -5.41 12.46 29.05
C ASP A 267 -5.84 13.47 27.98
N ILE A 268 -7.15 13.78 27.98
CA ILE A 268 -7.78 14.61 26.93
C ILE A 268 -8.17 15.97 27.51
N ASP A 269 -7.52 16.35 28.59
CA ASP A 269 -7.88 17.53 29.39
C ASP A 269 -7.31 18.87 28.86
N ASP A 270 -6.74 18.91 27.65
CA ASP A 270 -6.28 20.19 27.05
C ASP A 270 -6.64 20.33 25.56
#